data_82ccf63ac474a691915259caba617e72
#
_entry.id   82ccf63ac474a691915259caba617e72
#
_cell.length_a   1.000
_cell.length_b   1.000
_cell.length_c   1.000
_cell.angle_alpha   90.00
_cell.angle_beta   90.00
_cell.angle_gamma   90.00
#
_symmetry.space_group_name_H-M   'P 1'
#
loop_
_entity.id
_entity.type
_entity.pdbx_description
1 polymer ?
#
loop_
_entity_poly.entity_id
_entity_poly.type
_entity_poly.pdbx_seq_one_letter_code
_entity_poly.pdbx_strand_id
1 'polypeptide(L)'
;MSFIEINSEIGELEGVILHTPGVEIESMTPSNIQEALYSDLLNLNIASKEYSNFAGVLSKWTKTYQVKDLLAEVLTNKEVKSSLIDKILTAEKKEYLFPEFIEKSEQELARILIEGYKYREGVFNPLYNLFFTRDASSSVYDKVLIHSMSTDVRDRESFIMETIFKHYFSTETINPRVSEGAHTEGGDVLIAREDVLFIGNGCRTNKKGIEFLTKYYTARKEKQHIIVQELPEKPESFIHLDMVFTMLAQDKCMIYEPIIKNSLGQFKVTHIEIDNGQVRYHERSNMLEACKKLGFDFEPVLCGGTDAWYQEREQWHSGANFFALGEGKILGYARNTRT
;
A
#
# COMPACT_ATOMS: atom_id res chain seq x y z
N MET A 1 -10.43 16.35 -16.61
CA MET A 1 -9.81 15.04 -16.37
C MET A 1 -8.79 15.24 -15.27
N SER A 2 -8.90 14.49 -14.17
CA SER A 2 -7.83 14.51 -13.17
C SER A 2 -6.67 13.69 -13.73
N PHE A 3 -5.51 14.31 -13.86
CA PHE A 3 -4.29 13.63 -14.28
C PHE A 3 -3.61 13.09 -13.03
N ILE A 4 -3.29 11.80 -13.00
CA ILE A 4 -2.55 11.17 -11.90
C ILE A 4 -1.10 11.03 -12.34
N GLU A 5 -0.18 11.61 -11.58
CA GLU A 5 1.24 11.52 -11.82
C GLU A 5 2.00 11.59 -10.48
N ILE A 6 2.70 10.52 -10.13
CA ILE A 6 3.53 10.44 -8.93
C ILE A 6 4.94 10.05 -9.32
N ASN A 7 5.86 10.99 -9.19
CA ASN A 7 7.27 10.82 -9.54
C ASN A 7 8.20 10.76 -8.30
N SER A 8 7.66 10.94 -7.09
CA SER A 8 8.41 10.92 -5.84
C SER A 8 7.50 10.73 -4.64
N GLU A 9 7.97 10.03 -3.60
CA GLU A 9 7.30 9.93 -2.29
C GLU A 9 7.24 11.26 -1.54
N ILE A 10 8.11 12.20 -1.85
CA ILE A 10 8.24 13.50 -1.17
C ILE A 10 7.82 14.68 -2.03
N GLY A 11 7.16 14.43 -3.17
CA GLY A 11 6.58 15.47 -4.00
C GLY A 11 5.46 16.22 -3.28
N GLU A 12 5.08 17.38 -3.80
CA GLU A 12 3.94 18.13 -3.29
C GLU A 12 2.64 17.34 -3.45
N LEU A 13 1.92 17.15 -2.36
CA LEU A 13 0.71 16.33 -2.32
C LEU A 13 -0.49 17.13 -2.86
N GLU A 14 -1.02 16.76 -4.03
CA GLU A 14 -2.18 17.41 -4.66
C GLU A 14 -3.52 16.74 -4.33
N GLY A 15 -3.50 15.47 -3.98
CA GLY A 15 -4.71 14.73 -3.62
C GLY A 15 -4.40 13.42 -2.94
N VAL A 16 -5.29 12.95 -2.07
CA VAL A 16 -5.16 11.68 -1.35
C VAL A 16 -6.49 10.96 -1.22
N ILE A 17 -6.48 9.65 -1.44
CA ILE A 17 -7.63 8.78 -1.20
C ILE A 17 -7.51 8.23 0.21
N LEU A 18 -8.59 8.37 0.98
CA LEU A 18 -8.71 7.95 2.37
C LEU A 18 -9.90 6.98 2.51
N HIS A 19 -9.86 6.18 3.55
CA HIS A 19 -11.02 5.44 4.02
C HIS A 19 -11.10 5.56 5.55
N THR A 20 -12.07 6.30 6.05
CA THR A 20 -12.27 6.45 7.49
C THR A 20 -12.77 5.13 8.07
N PRO A 21 -12.10 4.53 9.07
CA PRO A 21 -12.54 3.29 9.69
C PRO A 21 -13.98 3.38 10.19
N GLY A 22 -14.77 2.38 9.86
CA GLY A 22 -16.19 2.26 10.19
C GLY A 22 -16.51 0.94 10.89
N VAL A 23 -17.76 0.50 10.78
CA VAL A 23 -18.25 -0.72 11.43
C VAL A 23 -17.55 -2.00 10.97
N GLU A 24 -16.86 -1.97 9.84
CA GLU A 24 -16.06 -3.10 9.35
C GLU A 24 -15.02 -3.54 10.37
N ILE A 25 -14.38 -2.62 11.10
CA ILE A 25 -13.39 -2.99 12.12
C ILE A 25 -14.02 -3.49 13.43
N GLU A 26 -15.27 -3.13 13.74
CA GLU A 26 -15.99 -3.69 14.91
C GLU A 26 -16.43 -5.13 14.69
N SER A 27 -16.41 -5.62 13.47
CA SER A 27 -16.77 -7.00 13.13
C SER A 27 -15.63 -7.99 13.44
N MET A 28 -14.46 -7.51 13.84
CA MET A 28 -13.38 -8.36 14.33
C MET A 28 -13.73 -8.97 15.69
N THR A 29 -13.42 -10.24 15.83
CA THR A 29 -13.61 -11.01 17.05
C THR A 29 -12.35 -11.81 17.36
N PRO A 30 -12.13 -12.31 18.58
CA PRO A 30 -10.98 -13.15 18.87
C PRO A 30 -10.87 -14.40 17.99
N SER A 31 -11.98 -14.85 17.38
CA SER A 31 -11.99 -16.03 16.51
C SER A 31 -11.58 -15.75 15.08
N ASN A 32 -11.67 -14.50 14.58
CA ASN A 32 -11.33 -14.13 13.20
C ASN A 32 -10.20 -13.10 13.09
N ILE A 33 -9.62 -12.66 14.21
CA ILE A 33 -8.59 -11.61 14.23
C ILE A 33 -7.36 -11.94 13.40
N GLN A 34 -6.91 -13.20 13.41
CA GLN A 34 -5.78 -13.64 12.61
C GLN A 34 -6.10 -13.67 11.11
N GLU A 35 -7.33 -14.07 10.74
CA GLU A 35 -7.81 -14.00 9.35
C GLU A 35 -7.94 -12.55 8.88
N ALA A 36 -8.31 -11.63 9.79
CA ALA A 36 -8.34 -10.20 9.55
C ALA A 36 -6.94 -9.56 9.49
N LEU A 37 -5.87 -10.32 9.76
CA LEU A 37 -4.46 -9.88 9.75
C LEU A 37 -4.11 -8.90 10.88
N TYR A 38 -4.70 -9.08 12.05
CA TYR A 38 -4.42 -8.28 13.25
C TYR A 38 -3.94 -9.14 14.42
N SER A 39 -3.13 -8.54 15.27
CA SER A 39 -2.66 -9.14 16.51
C SER A 39 -3.51 -8.77 17.73
N ASP A 40 -4.35 -7.72 17.62
CA ASP A 40 -5.28 -7.29 18.67
C ASP A 40 -6.53 -6.65 18.07
N LEU A 41 -7.63 -6.60 18.84
CA LEU A 41 -8.89 -6.00 18.42
C LEU A 41 -8.80 -4.47 18.43
N LEU A 42 -9.23 -3.85 17.35
CA LEU A 42 -9.30 -2.41 17.26
C LEU A 42 -10.57 -1.87 17.94
N ASN A 43 -10.41 -0.76 18.67
CA ASN A 43 -11.54 -0.02 19.19
C ASN A 43 -11.94 1.07 18.18
N LEU A 44 -13.15 0.97 17.61
CA LEU A 44 -13.63 1.90 16.59
C LEU A 44 -13.61 3.37 17.04
N ASN A 45 -14.02 3.64 18.29
CA ASN A 45 -14.06 5.03 18.78
C ASN A 45 -12.66 5.65 18.83
N ILE A 46 -11.65 4.85 19.20
CA ILE A 46 -10.25 5.30 19.23
C ILE A 46 -9.73 5.45 17.79
N ALA A 47 -9.85 4.42 16.99
CA ALA A 47 -9.38 4.39 15.61
C ALA A 47 -10.01 5.51 14.76
N SER A 48 -11.33 5.71 14.83
CA SER A 48 -12.03 6.77 14.10
C SER A 48 -11.59 8.14 14.55
N LYS A 49 -11.34 8.36 15.84
CA LYS A 49 -10.85 9.65 16.35
C LYS A 49 -9.43 9.97 15.85
N GLU A 50 -8.53 8.99 15.94
CA GLU A 50 -7.15 9.14 15.44
C GLU A 50 -7.14 9.38 13.94
N TYR A 51 -7.92 8.60 13.19
CA TYR A 51 -8.03 8.75 11.74
C TYR A 51 -8.68 10.10 11.34
N SER A 52 -9.67 10.55 12.08
CA SER A 52 -10.30 11.87 11.85
C SER A 52 -9.31 13.02 12.06
N ASN A 53 -8.40 12.91 13.03
CA ASN A 53 -7.33 13.88 13.22
C ASN A 53 -6.39 13.88 12.00
N PHE A 54 -5.98 12.72 11.54
CA PHE A 54 -5.15 12.55 10.34
C PHE A 54 -5.82 13.13 9.09
N ALA A 55 -7.06 12.73 8.81
CA ALA A 55 -7.86 13.24 7.69
C ALA A 55 -8.09 14.75 7.79
N GLY A 56 -8.31 15.26 9.02
CA GLY A 56 -8.48 16.70 9.29
C GLY A 56 -7.22 17.53 9.02
N VAL A 57 -6.04 16.99 9.22
CA VAL A 57 -4.79 17.64 8.80
C VAL A 57 -4.68 17.61 7.27
N LEU A 58 -4.89 16.45 6.66
CA LEU A 58 -4.80 16.28 5.20
C LEU A 58 -5.77 17.19 4.44
N SER A 59 -7.00 17.33 4.91
CA SER A 59 -8.02 18.18 4.26
C SER A 59 -7.69 19.67 4.28
N LYS A 60 -6.80 20.12 5.19
CA LYS A 60 -6.28 21.50 5.20
C LYS A 60 -5.10 21.68 4.26
N TRP A 61 -4.46 20.60 3.87
CA TRP A 61 -3.26 20.59 3.05
C TRP A 61 -3.54 20.32 1.58
N THR A 62 -4.42 19.36 1.31
CA THR A 62 -4.69 18.85 -0.03
C THR A 62 -6.13 18.41 -0.21
N LYS A 63 -6.52 18.08 -1.44
CA LYS A 63 -7.83 17.48 -1.73
C LYS A 63 -7.88 16.05 -1.21
N THR A 64 -8.89 15.76 -0.40
CA THR A 64 -9.13 14.41 0.13
C THR A 64 -10.35 13.78 -0.53
N TYR A 65 -10.28 12.46 -0.75
CA TYR A 65 -11.36 11.65 -1.30
C TYR A 65 -11.63 10.48 -0.35
N GLN A 66 -12.88 10.06 -0.23
CA GLN A 66 -13.23 8.87 0.54
C GLN A 66 -13.54 7.70 -0.39
N VAL A 67 -12.95 6.53 -0.13
CA VAL A 67 -13.18 5.32 -0.96
C VAL A 67 -14.67 5.02 -1.09
N LYS A 68 -15.44 5.11 0.00
CA LYS A 68 -16.88 4.82 0.01
C LYS A 68 -17.67 5.72 -0.92
N ASP A 69 -17.33 7.02 -0.96
CA ASP A 69 -18.00 8.00 -1.80
C ASP A 69 -17.64 7.80 -3.27
N LEU A 70 -16.33 7.61 -3.55
CA LEU A 70 -15.86 7.31 -4.91
C LEU A 70 -16.47 6.02 -5.45
N LEU A 71 -16.58 4.99 -4.62
CA LEU A 71 -17.20 3.72 -5.00
C LEU A 71 -18.68 3.92 -5.33
N ALA A 72 -19.42 4.59 -4.46
CA ALA A 72 -20.84 4.85 -4.73
C ALA A 72 -21.04 5.64 -6.04
N GLU A 73 -20.18 6.59 -6.34
CA GLU A 73 -20.23 7.39 -7.57
C GLU A 73 -19.98 6.55 -8.83
N VAL A 74 -18.96 5.71 -8.85
CA VAL A 74 -18.67 4.86 -10.03
C VAL A 74 -19.74 3.79 -10.25
N LEU A 75 -20.43 3.34 -9.19
CA LEU A 75 -21.51 2.37 -9.25
C LEU A 75 -22.80 2.93 -9.88
N THR A 76 -22.91 4.25 -10.09
CA THR A 76 -24.04 4.86 -10.86
C THR A 76 -24.05 4.39 -12.31
N ASN A 77 -22.90 4.01 -12.85
CA ASN A 77 -22.81 3.36 -14.14
C ASN A 77 -23.18 1.87 -14.01
N LYS A 78 -24.29 1.46 -14.65
CA LYS A 78 -24.84 0.10 -14.54
C LYS A 78 -23.90 -0.99 -15.04
N GLU A 79 -23.10 -0.72 -16.06
CA GLU A 79 -22.13 -1.69 -16.61
C GLU A 79 -20.97 -1.87 -15.63
N VAL A 80 -20.47 -0.79 -15.05
CA VAL A 80 -19.42 -0.81 -14.02
C VAL A 80 -19.91 -1.55 -12.78
N LYS A 81 -21.13 -1.24 -12.32
CA LYS A 81 -21.78 -1.91 -11.19
C LYS A 81 -21.86 -3.41 -11.40
N SER A 82 -22.43 -3.84 -12.54
CA SER A 82 -22.57 -5.25 -12.89
C SER A 82 -21.22 -5.97 -12.98
N SER A 83 -20.25 -5.37 -13.65
CA SER A 83 -18.90 -5.92 -13.80
C SER A 83 -18.16 -6.07 -12.47
N LEU A 84 -18.25 -5.09 -11.57
CA LEU A 84 -17.62 -5.17 -10.25
C LEU A 84 -18.25 -6.25 -9.38
N ILE A 85 -19.59 -6.32 -9.35
CA ILE A 85 -20.31 -7.36 -8.61
C ILE A 85 -19.91 -8.75 -9.10
N ASP A 86 -19.95 -8.99 -10.40
CA ASP A 86 -19.57 -10.26 -11.01
C ASP A 86 -18.15 -10.66 -10.64
N LYS A 87 -17.20 -9.74 -10.82
CA LYS A 87 -15.79 -9.96 -10.48
C LYS A 87 -15.57 -10.34 -9.02
N ILE A 88 -16.20 -9.60 -8.09
CA ILE A 88 -16.07 -9.85 -6.64
C ILE A 88 -16.71 -11.18 -6.27
N LEU A 89 -17.93 -11.42 -6.70
CA LEU A 89 -18.68 -12.62 -6.32
C LEU A 89 -18.05 -13.89 -6.91
N THR A 90 -17.54 -13.82 -8.13
CA THR A 90 -16.78 -14.93 -8.74
C THR A 90 -15.51 -15.24 -7.93
N ALA A 91 -14.72 -14.23 -7.57
CA ALA A 91 -13.53 -14.41 -6.76
C ALA A 91 -13.82 -15.02 -5.38
N GLU A 92 -14.94 -14.64 -4.77
CA GLU A 92 -15.36 -15.16 -3.45
C GLU A 92 -16.25 -16.41 -3.53
N LYS A 93 -16.54 -16.93 -4.74
CA LYS A 93 -17.43 -18.11 -4.98
C LYS A 93 -18.82 -17.91 -4.40
N LYS A 94 -19.39 -16.71 -4.60
CA LYS A 94 -20.70 -16.28 -4.08
C LYS A 94 -21.61 -15.73 -5.17
N GLU A 95 -21.50 -16.24 -6.40
CA GLU A 95 -22.23 -15.77 -7.60
C GLU A 95 -23.76 -15.77 -7.39
N TYR A 96 -24.25 -16.61 -6.50
CA TYR A 96 -25.67 -16.68 -6.14
C TYR A 96 -26.20 -15.40 -5.48
N LEU A 97 -25.35 -14.51 -4.97
CA LEU A 97 -25.75 -13.19 -4.43
C LEU A 97 -25.93 -12.12 -5.52
N PHE A 98 -25.53 -12.38 -6.76
CA PHE A 98 -25.61 -11.39 -7.83
C PHE A 98 -26.99 -10.78 -8.02
N PRO A 99 -28.11 -11.57 -8.09
CA PRO A 99 -29.45 -11.01 -8.26
C PRO A 99 -29.87 -10.07 -7.12
N GLU A 100 -29.40 -10.32 -5.91
CA GLU A 100 -29.67 -9.46 -4.76
C GLU A 100 -28.83 -8.18 -4.80
N PHE A 101 -27.53 -8.30 -5.10
CA PHE A 101 -26.61 -7.16 -5.08
C PHE A 101 -26.85 -6.17 -6.22
N ILE A 102 -27.27 -6.63 -7.38
CA ILE A 102 -27.53 -5.74 -8.55
C ILE A 102 -28.70 -4.80 -8.29
N GLU A 103 -29.70 -5.21 -7.48
CA GLU A 103 -30.88 -4.43 -7.12
C GLU A 103 -30.63 -3.40 -6.00
N LYS A 104 -29.48 -3.48 -5.29
CA LYS A 104 -29.15 -2.51 -4.24
C LYS A 104 -28.89 -1.12 -4.83
N SER A 105 -29.21 -0.06 -4.07
CA SER A 105 -28.75 1.28 -4.44
C SER A 105 -27.21 1.34 -4.39
N GLU A 106 -26.63 2.33 -5.07
CA GLU A 106 -25.19 2.51 -5.16
C GLU A 106 -24.55 2.67 -3.79
N GLN A 107 -25.17 3.46 -2.91
CA GLN A 107 -24.73 3.71 -1.54
C GLN A 107 -24.83 2.44 -0.68
N GLU A 108 -25.94 1.69 -0.81
CA GLU A 108 -26.13 0.45 -0.08
C GLU A 108 -25.15 -0.63 -0.55
N LEU A 109 -24.92 -0.73 -1.86
CA LEU A 109 -23.94 -1.67 -2.42
C LEU A 109 -22.53 -1.32 -1.99
N ALA A 110 -22.11 -0.04 -2.08
CA ALA A 110 -20.81 0.40 -1.59
C ALA A 110 -20.62 0.06 -0.12
N ARG A 111 -21.66 0.27 0.70
CA ARG A 111 -21.63 -0.12 2.12
C ARG A 111 -21.47 -1.63 2.30
N ILE A 112 -22.24 -2.45 1.58
CA ILE A 112 -22.16 -3.92 1.64
C ILE A 112 -20.76 -4.41 1.24
N LEU A 113 -20.20 -3.87 0.17
CA LEU A 113 -18.90 -4.27 -0.34
C LEU A 113 -17.75 -3.93 0.63
N ILE A 114 -17.91 -2.92 1.49
CA ILE A 114 -16.92 -2.48 2.47
C ILE A 114 -17.20 -3.07 3.85
N GLU A 115 -18.40 -2.83 4.39
CA GLU A 115 -18.75 -3.16 5.77
C GLU A 115 -19.16 -4.62 5.97
N GLY A 116 -19.29 -5.35 4.85
CA GLY A 116 -19.77 -6.73 4.88
C GLY A 116 -21.29 -6.84 4.90
N TYR A 117 -21.76 -8.08 4.80
CA TYR A 117 -23.17 -8.38 4.73
C TYR A 117 -23.49 -9.73 5.37
N LYS A 118 -24.46 -9.74 6.28
CA LYS A 118 -24.99 -10.99 6.86
C LYS A 118 -26.23 -11.41 6.10
N TYR A 119 -26.28 -12.64 5.64
CA TYR A 119 -27.41 -13.23 4.93
C TYR A 119 -27.72 -14.62 5.54
N ARG A 120 -28.83 -15.22 5.13
CA ARG A 120 -29.37 -16.45 5.76
C ARG A 120 -28.35 -17.60 5.80
N GLU A 121 -27.52 -17.71 4.76
CA GLU A 121 -26.62 -18.86 4.54
C GLU A 121 -25.16 -18.55 4.91
N GLY A 122 -24.86 -17.35 5.38
CA GLY A 122 -23.48 -16.99 5.72
C GLY A 122 -23.20 -15.50 5.90
N VAL A 123 -21.95 -15.16 5.75
CA VAL A 123 -21.46 -13.79 5.88
C VAL A 123 -20.61 -13.43 4.65
N PHE A 124 -20.85 -12.23 4.14
CA PHE A 124 -19.95 -11.55 3.22
C PHE A 124 -19.02 -10.69 4.07
N ASN A 125 -17.76 -11.10 4.20
CA ASN A 125 -16.84 -10.53 5.18
C ASN A 125 -16.57 -9.05 4.95
N PRO A 126 -16.37 -8.25 6.01
CA PRO A 126 -15.96 -6.86 5.91
C PRO A 126 -14.52 -6.73 5.37
N LEU A 127 -14.18 -5.52 4.89
CA LEU A 127 -12.82 -5.15 4.51
C LEU A 127 -12.10 -4.50 5.69
N TYR A 128 -11.58 -5.33 6.58
CA TYR A 128 -10.96 -4.90 7.84
C TYR A 128 -9.77 -3.95 7.66
N ASN A 129 -9.08 -4.04 6.53
CA ASN A 129 -7.83 -3.33 6.26
C ASN A 129 -7.95 -2.18 5.26
N LEU A 130 -9.18 -1.84 4.80
CA LEU A 130 -9.36 -0.86 3.72
C LEU A 130 -8.85 0.55 4.07
N PHE A 131 -8.71 0.91 5.34
CA PHE A 131 -8.15 2.20 5.74
C PHE A 131 -6.62 2.31 5.48
N PHE A 132 -5.94 1.20 5.18
CA PHE A 132 -4.62 1.16 4.56
C PHE A 132 -4.75 1.23 3.04
N THR A 133 -5.21 2.37 2.52
CA THR A 133 -5.57 2.53 1.10
C THR A 133 -4.40 2.34 0.15
N ARG A 134 -3.16 2.53 0.61
CA ARG A 134 -1.95 2.34 -0.19
C ARG A 134 -1.72 0.88 -0.56
N ASP A 135 -2.07 -0.07 0.30
CA ASP A 135 -1.71 -1.47 0.12
C ASP A 135 -2.39 -2.10 -1.09
N ALA A 136 -3.65 -1.72 -1.36
CA ALA A 136 -4.44 -2.26 -2.48
C ALA A 136 -4.10 -1.60 -3.83
N SER A 137 -3.59 -0.37 -3.80
CA SER A 137 -3.21 0.37 -5.01
C SER A 137 -2.25 1.51 -4.70
N SER A 138 -1.27 1.71 -5.57
CA SER A 138 -0.36 2.85 -5.50
C SER A 138 -0.16 3.49 -6.87
N SER A 139 -0.12 4.81 -6.89
CA SER A 139 0.20 5.55 -8.12
C SER A 139 1.71 5.43 -8.37
N VAL A 140 2.08 5.00 -9.57
CA VAL A 140 3.47 4.85 -10.00
C VAL A 140 3.64 5.55 -11.34
N TYR A 141 4.27 6.70 -11.31
CA TYR A 141 4.41 7.60 -12.45
C TYR A 141 3.03 8.03 -12.98
N ASP A 142 2.77 7.83 -14.25
CA ASP A 142 1.50 8.16 -14.95
C ASP A 142 0.42 7.06 -14.83
N LYS A 143 0.67 6.00 -14.09
CA LYS A 143 -0.21 4.83 -13.97
C LYS A 143 -0.52 4.49 -12.51
N VAL A 144 -1.46 3.58 -12.33
CA VAL A 144 -1.76 3.01 -11.01
C VAL A 144 -1.47 1.53 -11.01
N LEU A 145 -0.61 1.12 -10.09
CA LEU A 145 -0.35 -0.28 -9.80
C LEU A 145 -1.47 -0.80 -8.88
N ILE A 146 -2.30 -1.69 -9.39
CA ILE A 146 -3.32 -2.40 -8.62
C ILE A 146 -2.67 -3.65 -8.07
N HIS A 147 -2.50 -3.69 -6.78
CA HIS A 147 -1.74 -4.75 -6.14
C HIS A 147 -2.49 -6.10 -6.14
N SER A 148 -1.72 -7.18 -6.30
CA SER A 148 -2.19 -8.54 -6.12
C SER A 148 -1.86 -8.95 -4.71
N MET A 149 -2.85 -8.82 -3.82
CA MET A 149 -2.66 -9.03 -2.39
C MET A 149 -2.13 -10.43 -2.07
N SER A 150 -1.33 -10.55 -1.03
CA SER A 150 -0.76 -11.82 -0.59
C SER A 150 -1.79 -12.74 0.10
N THR A 151 -2.94 -12.18 0.48
CA THR A 151 -4.03 -12.87 1.18
C THR A 151 -5.38 -12.55 0.56
N ASP A 152 -6.20 -13.58 0.36
CA ASP A 152 -7.51 -13.49 -0.29
C ASP A 152 -8.48 -12.53 0.44
N VAL A 153 -8.32 -12.37 1.77
CA VAL A 153 -9.17 -11.49 2.58
C VAL A 153 -9.11 -10.02 2.14
N ARG A 154 -8.02 -9.62 1.48
CA ARG A 154 -7.80 -8.26 0.97
C ARG A 154 -8.03 -8.12 -0.54
N ASP A 155 -8.31 -9.17 -1.27
CA ASP A 155 -8.44 -9.14 -2.74
C ASP A 155 -9.51 -8.18 -3.23
N ARG A 156 -10.63 -8.08 -2.51
CA ARG A 156 -11.74 -7.18 -2.85
C ARG A 156 -11.32 -5.71 -2.76
N GLU A 157 -10.41 -5.35 -1.87
CA GLU A 157 -9.85 -4.00 -1.79
C GLU A 157 -9.25 -3.59 -3.13
N SER A 158 -8.44 -4.48 -3.75
CA SER A 158 -7.82 -4.24 -5.06
C SER A 158 -8.85 -4.11 -6.19
N PHE A 159 -9.93 -4.90 -6.18
CA PHE A 159 -11.00 -4.79 -7.19
C PHE A 159 -11.76 -3.47 -7.09
N ILE A 160 -12.04 -3.01 -5.88
CA ILE A 160 -12.68 -1.72 -5.63
C ILE A 160 -11.76 -0.59 -6.10
N MET A 161 -10.49 -0.59 -5.71
CA MET A 161 -9.54 0.45 -6.09
C MET A 161 -9.31 0.48 -7.61
N GLU A 162 -9.18 -0.67 -8.27
CA GLU A 162 -9.08 -0.74 -9.73
C GLU A 162 -10.29 -0.08 -10.42
N THR A 163 -11.49 -0.38 -9.93
CA THR A 163 -12.73 0.18 -10.48
C THR A 163 -12.77 1.70 -10.29
N ILE A 164 -12.40 2.21 -9.13
CA ILE A 164 -12.33 3.65 -8.86
C ILE A 164 -11.33 4.33 -9.79
N PHE A 165 -10.10 3.81 -9.91
CA PHE A 165 -9.08 4.44 -10.73
C PHE A 165 -9.43 4.42 -12.22
N LYS A 166 -10.00 3.33 -12.73
CA LYS A 166 -10.42 3.22 -14.13
C LYS A 166 -11.60 4.13 -14.47
N HIS A 167 -12.61 4.21 -13.60
CA HIS A 167 -13.87 4.83 -13.96
C HIS A 167 -14.11 6.22 -13.38
N TYR A 168 -13.51 6.55 -12.23
CA TYR A 168 -13.57 7.90 -11.68
C TYR A 168 -12.40 8.76 -12.18
N PHE A 169 -11.17 8.24 -12.07
CA PHE A 169 -9.98 8.98 -12.46
C PHE A 169 -9.57 8.76 -13.92
N SER A 170 -10.18 7.81 -14.63
CA SER A 170 -9.88 7.48 -16.04
C SER A 170 -8.39 7.18 -16.27
N THR A 171 -7.76 6.44 -15.34
CA THR A 171 -6.33 6.17 -15.32
C THR A 171 -6.03 4.74 -15.75
N GLU A 172 -4.96 4.55 -16.52
CA GLU A 172 -4.43 3.23 -16.84
C GLU A 172 -3.90 2.51 -15.60
N THR A 173 -4.13 1.21 -15.54
CA THR A 173 -3.70 0.38 -14.43
C THR A 173 -2.72 -0.69 -14.85
N ILE A 174 -1.76 -0.98 -13.97
CA ILE A 174 -0.84 -2.12 -14.06
C ILE A 174 -1.32 -3.15 -13.04
N ASN A 175 -1.51 -4.40 -13.44
CA ASN A 175 -2.07 -5.43 -12.55
C ASN A 175 -1.20 -6.69 -12.53
N PRO A 176 -0.41 -6.94 -11.48
CA PRO A 176 0.43 -8.13 -11.34
C PRO A 176 -0.34 -9.45 -11.30
N ARG A 177 -1.64 -9.43 -10.97
CA ARG A 177 -2.52 -10.61 -10.93
C ARG A 177 -2.59 -11.37 -12.26
N VAL A 178 -2.26 -10.73 -13.38
CA VAL A 178 -2.14 -11.41 -14.68
C VAL A 178 -0.98 -12.41 -14.73
N SER A 179 -0.05 -12.36 -13.77
CA SER A 179 1.06 -13.28 -13.61
C SER A 179 0.81 -14.19 -12.42
N GLU A 180 0.60 -15.47 -12.65
CA GLU A 180 0.22 -16.44 -11.63
C GLU A 180 1.19 -16.48 -10.44
N GLY A 181 0.64 -16.24 -9.24
CA GLY A 181 1.38 -16.21 -7.98
C GLY A 181 2.28 -15.00 -7.79
N ALA A 182 2.13 -13.95 -8.61
CA ALA A 182 2.79 -12.68 -8.38
C ALA A 182 2.01 -11.89 -7.32
N HIS A 183 2.65 -11.56 -6.20
CA HIS A 183 2.08 -10.71 -5.15
C HIS A 183 2.89 -9.44 -4.99
N THR A 184 2.17 -8.32 -4.85
CA THR A 184 2.71 -7.02 -4.50
C THR A 184 1.73 -6.32 -3.57
N GLU A 185 2.24 -5.53 -2.62
CA GLU A 185 1.42 -4.63 -1.79
C GLU A 185 2.08 -3.24 -1.76
N GLY A 186 1.26 -2.18 -1.64
CA GLY A 186 1.73 -0.81 -1.87
C GLY A 186 2.69 -0.27 -0.83
N GLY A 187 2.69 -0.81 0.39
CA GLY A 187 3.68 -0.49 1.41
C GLY A 187 5.10 -0.96 1.06
N ASP A 188 5.21 -1.89 0.10
CA ASP A 188 6.50 -2.37 -0.43
C ASP A 188 6.98 -1.62 -1.68
N VAL A 189 6.15 -0.79 -2.32
CA VAL A 189 6.50 -0.11 -3.57
C VAL A 189 6.58 1.39 -3.34
N LEU A 190 7.81 1.92 -3.30
CA LEU A 190 8.08 3.34 -3.06
C LEU A 190 8.68 3.98 -4.31
N ILE A 191 8.16 5.14 -4.70
CA ILE A 191 8.62 5.90 -5.84
C ILE A 191 9.69 6.89 -5.35
N ALA A 192 10.96 6.59 -5.57
CA ALA A 192 12.05 7.45 -5.14
C ALA A 192 12.31 8.62 -6.10
N ARG A 193 12.20 8.35 -7.39
CA ARG A 193 12.37 9.29 -8.50
C ARG A 193 11.71 8.72 -9.74
N GLU A 194 11.51 9.53 -10.78
CA GLU A 194 10.90 9.13 -12.06
C GLU A 194 11.52 7.90 -12.75
N ASP A 195 12.76 7.55 -12.39
CA ASP A 195 13.50 6.41 -12.93
C ASP A 195 13.91 5.39 -11.85
N VAL A 196 13.47 5.56 -10.57
CA VAL A 196 13.92 4.72 -9.46
C VAL A 196 12.76 4.31 -8.57
N LEU A 197 12.58 2.99 -8.43
CA LEU A 197 11.68 2.38 -7.45
C LEU A 197 12.46 1.67 -6.34
N PHE A 198 11.95 1.74 -5.12
CA PHE A 198 12.38 0.89 -4.02
C PHE A 198 11.29 -0.15 -3.77
N ILE A 199 11.68 -1.43 -3.68
CA ILE A 199 10.71 -2.52 -3.50
C ILE A 199 11.16 -3.40 -2.34
N GLY A 200 10.25 -3.65 -1.38
CA GLY A 200 10.39 -4.66 -0.35
C GLY A 200 10.17 -6.07 -0.93
N ASN A 201 10.97 -7.04 -0.52
CA ASN A 201 10.79 -8.46 -0.82
C ASN A 201 10.59 -9.21 0.50
N GLY A 202 9.36 -9.60 0.79
CA GLY A 202 8.99 -10.21 2.06
C GLY A 202 7.74 -11.08 1.95
N CYS A 203 6.97 -11.13 3.01
CA CYS A 203 5.73 -11.93 3.07
C CYS A 203 4.57 -11.34 2.23
N ARG A 204 4.62 -10.04 1.89
CA ARG A 204 3.56 -9.33 1.16
C ARG A 204 3.88 -9.14 -0.32
N THR A 205 5.11 -8.78 -0.63
CA THR A 205 5.60 -8.70 -2.01
C THR A 205 6.64 -9.79 -2.24
N ASN A 206 6.42 -10.62 -3.25
CA ASN A 206 7.28 -11.76 -3.52
C ASN A 206 8.13 -11.57 -4.79
N LYS A 207 9.07 -12.50 -5.01
CA LYS A 207 9.96 -12.50 -6.18
C LYS A 207 9.21 -12.46 -7.51
N LYS A 208 8.07 -13.17 -7.63
CA LYS A 208 7.27 -13.15 -8.86
C LYS A 208 6.64 -11.79 -9.13
N GLY A 209 6.21 -11.07 -8.08
CA GLY A 209 5.74 -9.68 -8.19
C GLY A 209 6.83 -8.75 -8.68
N ILE A 210 8.06 -8.88 -8.13
CA ILE A 210 9.23 -8.12 -8.57
C ILE A 210 9.61 -8.46 -10.01
N GLU A 211 9.59 -9.73 -10.38
CA GLU A 211 9.83 -10.18 -11.76
C GLU A 211 8.79 -9.61 -12.74
N PHE A 212 7.51 -9.57 -12.34
CA PHE A 212 6.46 -8.95 -13.13
C PHE A 212 6.77 -7.47 -13.41
N LEU A 213 7.09 -6.69 -12.37
CA LEU A 213 7.46 -5.28 -12.52
C LEU A 213 8.72 -5.10 -13.36
N THR A 214 9.74 -5.93 -13.16
CA THR A 214 10.96 -5.93 -13.95
C THR A 214 10.65 -6.15 -15.43
N LYS A 215 9.84 -7.16 -15.77
CA LYS A 215 9.41 -7.44 -17.15
C LYS A 215 8.60 -6.29 -17.73
N TYR A 216 7.70 -5.69 -16.94
CA TYR A 216 6.88 -4.56 -17.36
C TYR A 216 7.76 -3.38 -17.81
N TYR A 217 8.74 -2.97 -16.99
CA TYR A 217 9.63 -1.87 -17.34
C TYR A 217 10.62 -2.23 -18.46
N THR A 218 11.08 -3.49 -18.51
CA THR A 218 11.94 -3.98 -19.60
C THR A 218 11.26 -3.86 -20.97
N ALA A 219 9.96 -4.18 -21.05
CA ALA A 219 9.20 -4.10 -22.29
C ALA A 219 9.02 -2.65 -22.78
N ARG A 220 9.06 -1.65 -21.90
CA ARG A 220 8.97 -0.24 -22.24
C ARG A 220 10.27 0.33 -22.83
N LYS A 221 11.38 -0.38 -22.67
CA LYS A 221 12.72 0.03 -23.12
C LYS A 221 13.23 1.35 -22.53
N GLU A 222 12.59 1.82 -21.48
CA GLU A 222 13.00 3.00 -20.73
C GLU A 222 14.10 2.63 -19.73
N LYS A 223 14.89 3.63 -19.33
CA LYS A 223 15.85 3.43 -18.25
C LYS A 223 15.12 3.41 -16.93
N GLN A 224 15.28 2.32 -16.19
CA GLN A 224 14.63 2.14 -14.89
C GLN A 224 15.58 1.44 -13.92
N HIS A 225 15.57 1.87 -12.68
CA HIS A 225 16.29 1.24 -11.59
C HIS A 225 15.30 0.75 -10.53
N ILE A 226 15.51 -0.47 -10.05
CA ILE A 226 14.73 -1.03 -8.94
C ILE A 226 15.72 -1.46 -7.87
N ILE A 227 15.63 -0.88 -6.67
CA ILE A 227 16.36 -1.35 -5.49
C ILE A 227 15.42 -2.28 -4.71
N VAL A 228 15.79 -3.55 -4.63
CA VAL A 228 15.04 -4.56 -3.88
C VAL A 228 15.72 -4.79 -2.53
N GLN A 229 14.99 -4.56 -1.45
CA GLN A 229 15.38 -4.83 -0.08
C GLN A 229 14.68 -6.08 0.43
N GLU A 230 15.42 -7.12 0.83
CA GLU A 230 14.84 -8.24 1.56
C GLU A 230 14.37 -7.82 2.95
N LEU A 231 13.19 -8.29 3.35
CA LEU A 231 12.57 -8.01 4.63
C LEU A 231 12.44 -9.30 5.45
N PRO A 232 12.49 -9.23 6.80
CA PRO A 232 12.18 -10.38 7.65
C PRO A 232 10.72 -10.80 7.48
N GLU A 233 10.47 -12.10 7.58
CA GLU A 233 9.08 -12.61 7.60
C GLU A 233 8.37 -12.32 8.92
N LYS A 234 9.11 -12.11 9.98
CA LYS A 234 8.62 -11.86 11.35
C LYS A 234 9.55 -10.91 12.09
N PRO A 235 9.05 -10.16 13.07
CA PRO A 235 7.64 -9.98 13.45
C PRO A 235 6.83 -9.17 12.42
N GLU A 236 5.51 -9.07 12.64
CA GLU A 236 4.56 -8.38 11.77
C GLU A 236 4.88 -6.90 11.54
N SER A 237 5.67 -6.28 12.40
CA SER A 237 6.14 -4.88 12.23
C SER A 237 7.11 -4.69 11.05
N PHE A 238 7.46 -5.74 10.31
CA PHE A 238 8.36 -5.70 9.15
C PHE A 238 7.70 -6.15 7.85
N ILE A 239 6.37 -6.19 7.81
CA ILE A 239 5.63 -6.72 6.66
C ILE A 239 5.83 -5.95 5.36
N HIS A 240 6.17 -4.65 5.45
CA HIS A 240 6.37 -3.78 4.31
C HIS A 240 7.67 -2.95 4.42
N LEU A 241 8.18 -2.50 3.28
CA LEU A 241 9.37 -1.64 3.22
C LEU A 241 9.14 -0.30 3.92
N ASP A 242 7.96 0.30 3.80
CA ASP A 242 7.62 1.57 4.43
C ASP A 242 7.55 1.51 5.97
N MET A 243 7.54 0.30 6.53
CA MET A 243 7.66 0.09 7.99
C MET A 243 9.10 0.22 8.50
N VAL A 244 10.09 0.17 7.62
CA VAL A 244 11.54 0.22 7.97
C VAL A 244 12.30 1.29 7.24
N PHE A 245 11.71 1.91 6.22
CA PHE A 245 12.32 2.97 5.43
C PHE A 245 11.27 3.95 4.91
N THR A 246 11.49 5.25 5.12
CA THR A 246 10.67 6.33 4.52
C THR A 246 11.57 7.47 4.04
N MET A 247 11.35 7.99 2.86
CA MET A 247 11.99 9.23 2.40
C MET A 247 11.37 10.42 3.14
N LEU A 248 12.21 11.31 3.68
CA LEU A 248 11.78 12.52 4.40
C LEU A 248 12.04 13.79 3.58
N ALA A 249 13.15 13.81 2.86
CA ALA A 249 13.61 14.86 1.97
C ALA A 249 14.51 14.25 0.89
N GLN A 250 15.02 15.06 -0.03
CA GLN A 250 15.94 14.59 -1.08
C GLN A 250 17.24 14.02 -0.51
N ASP A 251 17.68 14.54 0.63
CA ASP A 251 18.91 14.17 1.32
C ASP A 251 18.68 13.43 2.65
N LYS A 252 17.43 13.13 3.03
CA LYS A 252 17.10 12.53 4.33
C LYS A 252 16.12 11.38 4.21
N CYS A 253 16.39 10.33 4.99
CA CYS A 253 15.45 9.21 5.13
C CYS A 253 15.34 8.76 6.59
N MET A 254 14.17 8.27 6.97
CA MET A 254 13.96 7.54 8.22
C MET A 254 14.26 6.07 7.98
N ILE A 255 15.01 5.45 8.89
CA ILE A 255 15.34 4.03 8.77
C ILE A 255 15.21 3.29 10.11
N TYR A 256 14.83 2.02 10.01
CA TYR A 256 15.15 1.05 11.05
C TYR A 256 16.55 0.47 10.77
N GLU A 257 17.51 0.92 11.55
CA GLU A 257 18.95 0.70 11.30
C GLU A 257 19.34 -0.77 11.11
N PRO A 258 18.88 -1.74 11.94
CA PRO A 258 19.30 -3.13 11.82
C PRO A 258 19.01 -3.76 10.46
N ILE A 259 17.92 -3.37 9.79
CA ILE A 259 17.55 -3.90 8.47
C ILE A 259 18.23 -3.09 7.36
N ILE A 260 18.08 -1.76 7.38
CA ILE A 260 18.48 -0.91 6.25
C ILE A 260 19.98 -0.75 6.13
N LYS A 261 20.71 -0.58 7.24
CA LYS A 261 22.19 -0.58 7.23
C LYS A 261 22.76 -1.99 7.08
N ASN A 262 21.99 -3.02 7.46
CA ASN A 262 22.34 -4.43 7.28
C ASN A 262 23.77 -4.76 7.73
N SER A 263 24.19 -4.24 8.87
CA SER A 263 25.58 -4.36 9.37
C SER A 263 26.03 -5.80 9.57
N LEU A 264 25.09 -6.74 9.74
CA LEU A 264 25.39 -8.17 9.87
C LEU A 264 25.26 -8.95 8.55
N GLY A 265 24.92 -8.29 7.43
CA GLY A 265 24.77 -8.94 6.12
C GLY A 265 23.63 -9.97 6.04
N GLN A 266 22.58 -9.80 6.84
CA GLN A 266 21.47 -10.77 6.94
C GLN A 266 20.40 -10.57 5.85
N PHE A 267 20.27 -9.34 5.32
CA PHE A 267 19.22 -8.97 4.38
C PHE A 267 19.84 -8.59 3.04
N LYS A 268 19.49 -9.34 2.00
CA LYS A 268 20.03 -9.12 0.67
C LYS A 268 19.47 -7.85 0.06
N VAL A 269 20.31 -7.05 -0.58
CA VAL A 269 19.92 -5.89 -1.38
C VAL A 269 20.37 -6.10 -2.81
N THR A 270 19.39 -6.03 -3.73
CA THR A 270 19.65 -6.20 -5.16
C THR A 270 19.24 -4.93 -5.90
N HIS A 271 20.15 -4.33 -6.63
CA HIS A 271 19.85 -3.27 -7.58
C HIS A 271 19.66 -3.89 -8.96
N ILE A 272 18.46 -3.77 -9.50
CA ILE A 272 18.09 -4.18 -10.85
C ILE A 272 18.18 -2.94 -11.74
N GLU A 273 19.06 -2.98 -12.72
CA GLU A 273 19.21 -1.94 -13.73
C GLU A 273 18.56 -2.42 -15.04
N ILE A 274 17.64 -1.63 -15.55
CA ILE A 274 16.95 -1.86 -16.81
C ILE A 274 17.34 -0.72 -17.75
N ASP A 275 17.91 -1.05 -18.89
CA ASP A 275 18.31 -0.06 -19.92
C ASP A 275 18.13 -0.66 -21.31
N ASN A 276 17.39 0.04 -22.18
CA ASN A 276 17.13 -0.38 -23.56
C ASN A 276 16.65 -1.84 -23.71
N GLY A 277 15.83 -2.32 -22.75
CA GLY A 277 15.32 -3.69 -22.73
C GLY A 277 16.30 -4.75 -22.22
N GLN A 278 17.47 -4.34 -21.72
CA GLN A 278 18.43 -5.22 -21.03
C GLN A 278 18.29 -5.08 -19.53
N VAL A 279 18.43 -6.19 -18.83
CA VAL A 279 18.34 -6.25 -17.35
C VAL A 279 19.67 -6.72 -16.78
N ARG A 280 20.20 -5.96 -15.82
CA ARG A 280 21.40 -6.32 -15.05
C ARG A 280 21.09 -6.33 -13.57
N TYR A 281 21.68 -7.27 -12.85
CA TYR A 281 21.50 -7.43 -11.41
C TYR A 281 22.81 -7.14 -10.70
N HIS A 282 22.77 -6.25 -9.71
CA HIS A 282 23.92 -5.87 -8.91
C HIS A 282 23.62 -6.10 -7.43
N GLU A 283 24.37 -6.96 -6.79
CA GLU A 283 24.29 -7.11 -5.34
C GLU A 283 24.91 -5.90 -4.64
N ARG A 284 24.28 -5.44 -3.56
CA ARG A 284 24.72 -4.28 -2.76
C ARG A 284 24.83 -4.68 -1.30
N SER A 285 25.74 -4.02 -0.58
CA SER A 285 25.97 -4.30 0.84
C SER A 285 24.76 -3.94 1.70
N ASN A 286 24.08 -2.84 1.37
CA ASN A 286 22.87 -2.37 2.03
C ASN A 286 22.10 -1.39 1.12
N MET A 287 20.90 -1.00 1.56
CA MET A 287 20.03 -0.12 0.79
C MET A 287 20.61 1.29 0.59
N LEU A 288 21.28 1.86 1.62
CA LEU A 288 21.88 3.20 1.51
C LEU A 288 23.03 3.24 0.52
N GLU A 289 23.83 2.18 0.44
CA GLU A 289 24.89 2.04 -0.57
C GLU A 289 24.29 1.96 -1.98
N ALA A 290 23.22 1.20 -2.14
CA ALA A 290 22.49 1.13 -3.41
C ALA A 290 21.92 2.50 -3.83
N CYS A 291 21.32 3.23 -2.91
CA CYS A 291 20.81 4.58 -3.12
C CYS A 291 21.92 5.55 -3.56
N LYS A 292 23.08 5.49 -2.87
CA LYS A 292 24.23 6.36 -3.18
C LYS A 292 24.74 6.17 -4.60
N LYS A 293 24.72 4.93 -5.14
CA LYS A 293 25.09 4.64 -6.54
C LYS A 293 24.15 5.28 -7.57
N LEU A 294 22.93 5.62 -7.17
CA LEU A 294 21.92 6.28 -8.00
C LEU A 294 21.83 7.78 -7.72
N GLY A 295 22.74 8.33 -6.91
CA GLY A 295 22.81 9.76 -6.61
C GLY A 295 21.97 10.22 -5.41
N PHE A 296 21.40 9.29 -4.63
CA PHE A 296 20.77 9.61 -3.36
C PHE A 296 21.80 9.54 -2.24
N ASP A 297 22.24 10.66 -1.71
CA ASP A 297 23.18 10.72 -0.57
C ASP A 297 22.42 11.00 0.72
N PHE A 298 21.62 10.02 1.13
CA PHE A 298 20.75 10.15 2.30
C PHE A 298 21.51 10.23 3.61
N GLU A 299 21.21 11.26 4.42
CA GLU A 299 21.49 11.30 5.85
C GLU A 299 20.38 10.52 6.60
N PRO A 300 20.69 9.34 7.18
CA PRO A 300 19.67 8.52 7.81
C PRO A 300 19.31 9.04 9.21
N VAL A 301 18.02 9.26 9.45
CA VAL A 301 17.44 9.46 10.78
C VAL A 301 17.06 8.07 11.33
N LEU A 302 17.44 7.79 12.56
CA LEU A 302 17.27 6.46 13.15
C LEU A 302 15.94 6.36 13.92
N CYS A 303 15.09 5.43 13.55
CA CYS A 303 13.91 5.07 14.32
C CYS A 303 14.32 4.64 15.73
N GLY A 304 13.79 5.30 16.77
CA GLY A 304 14.14 5.06 18.18
C GLY A 304 15.53 5.53 18.59
N GLY A 305 16.25 6.28 17.72
CA GLY A 305 17.60 6.78 17.99
C GLY A 305 18.66 5.69 17.96
N THR A 306 19.66 5.74 18.86
CA THR A 306 20.82 4.83 18.88
C THR A 306 20.71 3.69 19.90
N ASP A 307 19.68 3.68 20.74
CA ASP A 307 19.45 2.66 21.76
C ASP A 307 18.60 1.51 21.17
N ALA A 308 19.13 0.28 21.19
CA ALA A 308 18.49 -0.88 20.60
C ALA A 308 17.08 -1.18 21.15
N TRP A 309 16.83 -0.91 22.44
CA TRP A 309 15.52 -1.09 23.06
C TRP A 309 14.48 -0.11 22.51
N TYR A 310 14.88 1.15 22.35
CA TYR A 310 13.99 2.16 21.77
C TYR A 310 13.79 1.94 20.28
N GLN A 311 14.82 1.50 19.54
CA GLN A 311 14.70 1.14 18.15
C GLN A 311 13.63 0.05 17.94
N GLU A 312 13.73 -1.05 18.66
CA GLU A 312 12.78 -2.16 18.56
C GLU A 312 11.36 -1.73 18.99
N ARG A 313 11.25 -1.01 20.12
CA ARG A 313 9.97 -0.53 20.64
C ARG A 313 9.26 0.44 19.70
N GLU A 314 9.97 1.43 19.18
CA GLU A 314 9.35 2.45 18.31
C GLU A 314 9.09 1.90 16.90
N GLN A 315 9.93 1.01 16.42
CA GLN A 315 9.65 0.29 15.18
C GLN A 315 8.36 -0.54 15.29
N TRP A 316 8.13 -1.24 16.39
CA TRP A 316 6.86 -1.93 16.66
C TRP A 316 5.65 -0.99 16.60
N HIS A 317 5.84 0.27 16.94
CA HIS A 317 4.84 1.32 16.85
C HIS A 317 4.90 2.13 15.53
N SER A 318 5.39 1.52 14.47
CA SER A 318 5.52 2.14 13.14
C SER A 318 6.36 3.43 13.14
N GLY A 319 7.43 3.46 13.94
CA GLY A 319 8.27 4.66 14.10
C GLY A 319 9.08 5.03 12.86
N ALA A 320 9.26 4.13 11.90
CA ALA A 320 9.89 4.45 10.63
C ALA A 320 8.88 4.75 9.50
N ASN A 321 7.56 4.66 9.77
CA ASN A 321 6.51 4.89 8.79
C ASN A 321 5.97 6.33 8.91
N PHE A 322 6.28 7.16 7.94
CA PHE A 322 5.83 8.55 7.86
C PHE A 322 5.06 8.80 6.57
N PHE A 323 4.06 9.67 6.66
CA PHE A 323 3.35 10.16 5.50
C PHE A 323 3.90 11.54 5.10
N ALA A 324 4.44 11.66 3.89
CA ALA A 324 4.97 12.93 3.39
C ALA A 324 3.86 13.80 2.80
N LEU A 325 3.80 15.05 3.22
CA LEU A 325 2.97 16.11 2.64
C LEU A 325 3.73 16.90 1.56
N GLY A 326 5.02 16.76 1.54
CA GLY A 326 5.98 17.40 0.68
C GLY A 326 7.37 17.27 1.29
N GLU A 327 8.39 17.75 0.62
CA GLU A 327 9.77 17.65 1.07
C GLU A 327 9.98 18.27 2.48
N GLY A 328 10.47 17.46 3.41
CA GLY A 328 10.71 17.85 4.80
C GLY A 328 9.45 18.11 5.64
N LYS A 329 8.26 17.81 5.10
CA LYS A 329 6.97 17.98 5.79
C LYS A 329 6.28 16.63 5.91
N ILE A 330 6.29 16.07 7.08
CA ILE A 330 5.87 14.69 7.35
C ILE A 330 4.85 14.60 8.48
N LEU A 331 4.02 13.58 8.42
CA LEU A 331 3.13 13.16 9.50
C LEU A 331 3.61 11.82 10.05
N GLY A 332 3.67 11.70 11.36
CA GLY A 332 4.05 10.48 12.06
C GLY A 332 3.24 10.26 13.33
N TYR A 333 3.55 9.22 14.06
CA TYR A 333 2.84 8.83 15.27
C TYR A 333 3.46 9.51 16.50
N ALA A 334 2.68 10.33 17.21
CA ALA A 334 3.11 11.05 18.41
C ALA A 334 3.60 10.17 19.57
N ARG A 335 3.31 8.84 19.53
CA ARG A 335 3.78 7.88 20.52
C ARG A 335 5.27 7.57 20.41
N ASN A 336 5.89 7.82 19.25
CA ASN A 336 7.31 7.59 19.00
C ASN A 336 8.08 8.84 19.43
N THR A 337 8.60 8.83 20.66
CA THR A 337 9.18 10.03 21.30
C THR A 337 10.70 10.10 21.19
N ARG A 338 11.32 9.05 20.63
CA ARG A 338 12.78 8.95 20.42
C ARG A 338 13.17 8.96 18.95
N THR A 339 12.18 8.79 18.08
CA THR A 339 12.34 8.90 16.62
C THR A 339 12.41 10.33 16.14
#